data_39b98d34729f3a2533fbe2b7c5df0ff0
#
_entry.id   39b98d34729f3a2533fbe2b7c5df0ff0
#
_cell.length_a   1.000
_cell.length_b   1.000
_cell.length_c   1.000
_cell.angle_alpha   90.00
_cell.angle_beta   90.00
_cell.angle_gamma   90.00
#
_symmetry.space_group_name_H-M   'P 1'
#
loop_
_entity.id
_entity.type
_entity.pdbx_description
1 polymer ?
#
loop_
_entity_poly.entity_id
_entity_poly.type
_entity_poly.pdbx_seq_one_letter_code
_entity_poly.pdbx_strand_id
1 'polypeptide(L)'
;GSEMCIRDSYTARDICRILHLPKGVIPLTTVVIGHPAEQPPLTDRLPLDAVVHYDRYKDYTDAEIDELWAEKEASPETSALLAENGLPNLAQIFTRNRYRREDNIAISRAYFELLREQGFFNQ
;
A
#
# COMPACT_ATOMS: atom_id res chain seq x y z
N GLY A 1 18.37 4.71 8.80
CA GLY A 1 17.01 4.26 8.52
C GLY A 1 16.67 4.49 7.06
N SER A 2 15.74 3.72 6.55
CA SER A 2 15.17 3.92 5.21
C SER A 2 13.66 3.80 5.29
N GLU A 3 12.97 4.60 4.54
CA GLU A 3 11.52 4.57 4.39
C GLU A 3 11.17 4.54 2.90
N MET A 4 10.22 3.69 2.52
CA MET A 4 9.72 3.62 1.16
C MET A 4 8.30 4.21 1.12
N CYS A 5 8.10 5.23 0.30
CA CYS A 5 6.81 5.85 0.10
C CYS A 5 6.13 5.27 -1.16
N ILE A 6 5.07 4.51 -0.97
CA ILE A 6 4.27 3.97 -2.08
C ILE A 6 3.18 4.95 -2.55
N ARG A 7 3.04 6.12 -1.90
CA ARG A 7 2.06 7.15 -2.29
C ARG A 7 2.47 7.96 -3.52
N ASP A 8 3.64 7.73 -4.06
CA ASP A 8 4.16 8.48 -5.21
C ASP A 8 3.29 8.33 -6.46
N SER A 9 2.54 7.23 -6.57
CA SER A 9 1.56 7.06 -7.65
C SER A 9 0.44 8.11 -7.63
N TYR A 10 0.10 8.68 -6.46
CA TYR A 10 -0.92 9.74 -6.32
C TYR A 10 -0.42 11.08 -6.84
N THR A 11 0.87 11.34 -6.73
CA THR A 11 1.52 12.60 -7.12
C THR A 11 2.55 12.43 -8.24
N ALA A 12 2.52 11.29 -8.92
CA ALA A 12 3.50 10.93 -9.93
C ALA A 12 3.67 12.01 -11.03
N ARG A 13 2.57 12.67 -11.44
CA ARG A 13 2.62 13.76 -12.42
C ARG A 13 3.42 14.96 -11.90
N ASP A 14 3.23 15.35 -10.64
CA ASP A 14 3.98 16.46 -10.03
C ASP A 14 5.46 16.10 -9.87
N ILE A 15 5.77 14.86 -9.51
CA ILE A 15 7.14 14.37 -9.43
C ILE A 15 7.81 14.41 -10.80
N CYS A 16 7.13 13.95 -11.87
CA CYS A 16 7.63 14.07 -13.23
C CYS A 16 7.98 15.51 -13.61
N ARG A 17 7.10 16.46 -13.22
CA ARG A 17 7.32 17.89 -13.50
C ARG A 17 8.48 18.46 -12.71
N ILE A 18 8.55 18.19 -11.39
CA ILE A 18 9.59 18.72 -10.50
C ILE A 18 10.98 18.19 -10.89
N LEU A 19 11.06 16.90 -11.21
CA LEU A 19 12.31 16.25 -11.60
C LEU A 19 12.63 16.38 -13.10
N HIS A 20 11.77 17.05 -13.88
CA HIS A 20 11.92 17.19 -15.33
C HIS A 20 12.16 15.84 -16.04
N LEU A 21 11.38 14.82 -15.64
CA LEU A 21 11.55 13.46 -16.20
C LEU A 21 11.27 13.44 -17.69
N PRO A 22 12.15 12.81 -18.50
CA PRO A 22 11.94 12.69 -19.94
C PRO A 22 10.80 11.71 -20.25
N LYS A 23 10.35 11.71 -21.52
CA LYS A 23 9.40 10.70 -22.01
C LYS A 23 9.95 9.28 -21.81
N GLY A 24 9.08 8.33 -21.54
CA GLY A 24 9.46 6.95 -21.25
C GLY A 24 9.92 6.70 -19.82
N VAL A 25 9.86 7.71 -18.93
CA VAL A 25 10.25 7.59 -17.52
C VAL A 25 9.10 8.03 -16.62
N ILE A 26 8.80 7.22 -15.60
CA ILE A 26 7.84 7.55 -14.54
C ILE A 26 8.41 7.23 -13.16
N PRO A 27 8.02 7.96 -12.11
CA PRO A 27 8.36 7.60 -10.74
C PRO A 27 7.51 6.40 -10.30
N LEU A 28 8.12 5.43 -9.65
CA LEU A 28 7.41 4.28 -9.08
C LEU A 28 7.30 4.39 -7.57
N THR A 29 8.36 4.79 -6.91
CA THR A 29 8.43 4.93 -5.46
C THR A 29 9.61 5.82 -5.06
N THR A 30 9.51 6.39 -3.88
CA THR A 30 10.60 7.16 -3.26
C THR A 30 11.17 6.37 -2.09
N VAL A 31 12.47 6.27 -2.01
CA VAL A 31 13.18 5.72 -0.86
C VAL A 31 13.93 6.86 -0.17
N VAL A 32 13.55 7.12 1.08
CA VAL A 32 14.22 8.12 1.93
C VAL A 32 15.23 7.39 2.81
N ILE A 33 16.49 7.84 2.77
CA ILE A 33 17.57 7.26 3.56
C ILE A 33 18.17 8.36 4.44
N GLY A 34 18.31 8.06 5.73
CA GLY A 34 18.86 9.04 6.68
C GLY A 34 19.18 8.44 8.04
N HIS A 35 19.70 9.27 8.92
CA HIS A 35 19.84 8.94 10.33
C HIS A 35 18.49 9.11 11.02
N PRO A 36 18.00 8.06 11.75
CA PRO A 36 16.72 8.17 12.43
C PRO A 36 16.82 9.20 13.57
N ALA A 37 15.85 10.10 13.66
CA ALA A 37 15.72 11.03 14.78
C ALA A 37 15.06 10.38 16.00
N GLU A 38 14.31 9.30 15.78
CA GLU A 38 13.58 8.56 16.81
C GLU A 38 13.79 7.06 16.62
N GLN A 39 13.59 6.31 17.69
CA GLN A 39 13.58 4.84 17.66
C GLN A 39 12.18 4.36 18.10
N PRO A 40 11.18 4.41 17.22
CA PRO A 40 9.86 3.91 17.55
C PRO A 40 9.90 2.39 17.81
N PRO A 41 8.97 1.86 18.62
CA PRO A 41 8.84 0.42 18.79
C PRO A 41 8.53 -0.24 17.44
N LEU A 42 8.89 -1.50 17.30
CA LEU A 42 8.52 -2.28 16.12
C LEU A 42 7.00 -2.43 16.09
N THR A 43 6.43 -2.07 14.95
CA THR A 43 5.02 -2.37 14.70
C THR A 43 4.85 -3.86 14.40
N ASP A 44 3.71 -4.40 14.74
CA ASP A 44 3.34 -5.77 14.40
C ASP A 44 3.39 -6.05 12.89
N ARG A 45 3.57 -7.29 12.54
CA ARG A 45 3.55 -7.79 11.15
C ARG A 45 2.70 -9.05 11.11
N LEU A 46 2.18 -9.36 9.93
CA LEU A 46 1.61 -10.67 9.68
C LEU A 46 2.70 -11.75 9.79
N PRO A 47 2.35 -13.00 10.12
CA PRO A 47 3.27 -14.13 10.07
C PRO A 47 3.93 -14.25 8.70
N LEU A 48 5.15 -14.78 8.65
CA LEU A 48 5.87 -14.92 7.37
C LEU A 48 5.08 -15.73 6.34
N ASP A 49 4.38 -16.74 6.78
CA ASP A 49 3.55 -17.61 5.93
C ASP A 49 2.40 -16.86 5.26
N ALA A 50 2.03 -15.68 5.76
CA ALA A 50 1.02 -14.82 5.14
C ALA A 50 1.57 -13.95 3.99
N VAL A 51 2.89 -13.82 3.86
CA VAL A 51 3.52 -12.88 2.91
C VAL A 51 4.65 -13.48 2.09
N VAL A 52 5.14 -14.66 2.45
CA VAL A 52 6.25 -15.34 1.76
C VAL A 52 5.75 -16.60 1.08
N HIS A 53 5.97 -16.68 -0.20
CA HIS A 53 5.64 -17.86 -1.01
C HIS A 53 6.94 -18.45 -1.56
N TYR A 54 7.12 -19.77 -1.41
CA TYR A 54 8.29 -20.51 -1.94
C TYR A 54 7.91 -21.21 -3.24
N ASP A 55 8.65 -20.97 -4.30
CA ASP A 55 8.53 -21.56 -5.64
C ASP A 55 7.19 -21.31 -6.35
N ARG A 56 6.07 -21.25 -5.61
CA ARG A 56 4.73 -21.05 -6.14
C ARG A 56 3.92 -20.15 -5.24
N TYR A 57 3.07 -19.33 -5.85
CA TYR A 57 2.07 -18.58 -5.11
C TYR A 57 1.07 -19.56 -4.46
N LYS A 58 0.81 -19.39 -3.18
CA LYS A 58 -0.26 -20.06 -2.46
C LYS A 58 -1.44 -19.11 -2.35
N ASP A 59 -2.57 -19.51 -2.86
CA ASP A 59 -3.83 -18.83 -2.58
C ASP A 59 -4.39 -19.35 -1.24
N TYR A 60 -4.99 -18.46 -0.44
CA TYR A 60 -5.50 -18.79 0.87
C TYR A 60 -7.01 -18.88 0.84
N THR A 61 -7.56 -19.84 1.57
CA THR A 61 -8.99 -19.91 1.87
C THR A 61 -9.37 -18.83 2.89
N ASP A 62 -10.66 -18.48 2.96
CA ASP A 62 -11.16 -17.50 3.93
C ASP A 62 -10.79 -17.87 5.37
N ALA A 63 -10.87 -19.16 5.73
CA ALA A 63 -10.50 -19.64 7.05
C ALA A 63 -9.00 -19.47 7.36
N GLU A 64 -8.13 -19.73 6.39
CA GLU A 64 -6.68 -19.48 6.54
C GLU A 64 -6.37 -17.98 6.67
N ILE A 65 -7.09 -17.13 5.94
CA ILE A 65 -6.96 -15.67 6.07
C ILE A 65 -7.36 -15.22 7.47
N ASP A 66 -8.50 -15.67 7.97
CA ASP A 66 -8.98 -15.36 9.32
C ASP A 66 -7.96 -15.81 10.39
N GLU A 67 -7.38 -16.99 10.26
CA GLU A 67 -6.34 -17.49 11.17
C GLU A 67 -5.07 -16.61 11.14
N LEU A 68 -4.59 -16.25 9.95
CA LEU A 68 -3.40 -15.42 9.79
C LEU A 68 -3.58 -13.99 10.35
N TRP A 69 -4.80 -13.48 10.39
CA TRP A 69 -5.10 -12.14 10.90
C TRP A 69 -5.54 -12.13 12.37
N ALA A 70 -5.87 -13.29 12.94
CA ALA A 70 -6.48 -13.41 14.27
C ALA A 70 -5.68 -12.70 15.36
N GLU A 71 -4.36 -12.91 15.44
CA GLU A 71 -3.50 -12.29 16.44
C GLU A 71 -3.49 -10.77 16.30
N LYS A 72 -3.38 -10.27 15.07
CA LYS A 72 -3.38 -8.84 14.78
C LYS A 72 -4.71 -8.18 15.10
N GLU A 73 -5.82 -8.84 14.80
CA GLU A 73 -7.17 -8.33 15.07
C GLU A 73 -7.54 -8.38 16.55
N ALA A 74 -6.94 -9.31 17.30
CA ALA A 74 -7.10 -9.40 18.75
C ALA A 74 -6.30 -8.34 19.53
N SER A 75 -5.40 -7.61 18.89
CA SER A 75 -4.64 -6.56 19.56
C SER A 75 -5.58 -5.46 20.09
N PRO A 76 -5.29 -4.86 21.27
CA PRO A 76 -6.11 -3.79 21.81
C PRO A 76 -6.30 -2.61 20.86
N GLU A 77 -5.26 -2.24 20.14
CA GLU A 77 -5.25 -1.12 19.19
C GLU A 77 -6.18 -1.40 18.00
N THR A 78 -6.11 -2.61 17.44
CA THR A 78 -6.97 -3.00 16.32
C THR A 78 -8.42 -3.16 16.78
N SER A 79 -8.65 -3.78 17.93
CA SER A 79 -10.00 -3.93 18.50
C SER A 79 -10.66 -2.57 18.74
N ALA A 80 -9.92 -1.58 19.27
CA ALA A 80 -10.41 -0.21 19.45
C ALA A 80 -10.74 0.45 18.11
N LEU A 81 -9.87 0.31 17.11
CA LEU A 81 -10.06 0.84 15.77
C LEU A 81 -11.31 0.26 15.09
N LEU A 82 -11.53 -1.04 15.21
CA LEU A 82 -12.71 -1.73 14.67
C LEU A 82 -13.99 -1.24 15.34
N ALA A 83 -13.99 -1.13 16.67
CA ALA A 83 -15.13 -0.62 17.43
C ALA A 83 -15.48 0.83 17.07
N GLU A 84 -14.49 1.70 16.97
CA GLU A 84 -14.65 3.11 16.58
C GLU A 84 -15.30 3.25 15.19
N ASN A 85 -14.93 2.39 14.24
CA ASN A 85 -15.44 2.43 12.88
C ASN A 85 -16.68 1.56 12.64
N GLY A 86 -17.12 0.78 13.63
CA GLY A 86 -18.26 -0.15 13.50
C GLY A 86 -18.02 -1.22 12.44
N LEU A 87 -16.81 -1.71 12.30
CA LEU A 87 -16.40 -2.68 11.29
C LEU A 87 -16.00 -4.02 11.92
N PRO A 88 -16.31 -5.16 11.28
CA PRO A 88 -16.10 -6.48 11.87
C PRO A 88 -14.65 -6.97 11.76
N ASN A 89 -13.87 -6.49 10.81
CA ASN A 89 -12.50 -6.94 10.60
C ASN A 89 -11.61 -5.85 9.99
N LEU A 90 -10.29 -6.04 10.10
CA LEU A 90 -9.29 -5.06 9.68
C LEU A 90 -9.26 -4.86 8.16
N ALA A 91 -9.56 -5.89 7.38
CA ALA A 91 -9.63 -5.79 5.92
C ALA A 91 -10.68 -4.76 5.48
N GLN A 92 -11.79 -4.65 6.22
CA GLN A 92 -12.84 -3.67 5.93
C GLN A 92 -12.43 -2.23 6.28
N ILE A 93 -11.54 -2.01 7.23
CA ILE A 93 -10.94 -0.69 7.45
C ILE A 93 -10.22 -0.22 6.19
N PHE A 94 -9.46 -1.12 5.55
CA PHE A 94 -8.75 -0.77 4.32
C PHE A 94 -9.69 -0.55 3.14
N THR A 95 -10.67 -1.42 2.95
CA THR A 95 -11.53 -1.40 1.74
C THR A 95 -12.68 -0.39 1.81
N ARG A 96 -13.14 -0.03 3.00
CA ARG A 96 -14.27 0.90 3.18
C ARG A 96 -13.86 2.31 3.58
N ASN A 97 -12.76 2.46 4.36
CA ASN A 97 -12.38 3.75 4.90
C ASN A 97 -11.11 4.31 4.28
N ARG A 98 -10.07 3.50 4.01
CA ARG A 98 -8.75 4.00 3.61
C ARG A 98 -8.48 3.93 2.11
N TYR A 99 -8.88 2.84 1.46
CA TYR A 99 -8.59 2.57 0.04
C TYR A 99 -9.88 2.12 -0.65
N ARG A 100 -10.85 3.03 -0.69
CA ARG A 100 -12.16 2.73 -1.28
C ARG A 100 -12.03 2.49 -2.78
N ARG A 101 -12.99 1.76 -3.32
CA ARG A 101 -13.00 1.41 -4.75
C ARG A 101 -12.97 2.65 -5.65
N GLU A 102 -13.73 3.69 -5.28
CA GLU A 102 -13.80 4.94 -6.02
C GLU A 102 -12.44 5.63 -6.08
N ASP A 103 -11.74 5.68 -4.95
CA ASP A 103 -10.41 6.27 -4.84
C ASP A 103 -9.41 5.50 -5.71
N ASN A 104 -9.43 4.17 -5.65
CA ASN A 104 -8.57 3.32 -6.48
C ASN A 104 -8.85 3.51 -7.99
N ILE A 105 -10.12 3.63 -8.39
CA ILE A 105 -10.47 3.89 -9.80
C ILE A 105 -9.95 5.26 -10.23
N ALA A 106 -10.13 6.30 -9.42
CA ALA A 106 -9.67 7.65 -9.73
C ALA A 106 -8.14 7.71 -9.88
N ILE A 107 -7.42 7.10 -8.92
CA ILE A 107 -5.96 7.01 -8.93
C ILE A 107 -5.46 6.26 -10.16
N SER A 108 -6.06 5.09 -10.44
CA SER A 108 -5.67 4.28 -11.59
C SER A 108 -5.87 5.04 -12.90
N ARG A 109 -6.97 5.75 -13.06
CA ARG A 109 -7.22 6.59 -14.24
C ARG A 109 -6.16 7.67 -14.40
N ALA A 110 -5.88 8.42 -13.34
CA ALA A 110 -4.87 9.47 -13.36
C ALA A 110 -3.48 8.92 -13.70
N TYR A 111 -3.15 7.74 -13.19
CA TYR A 111 -1.88 7.09 -13.47
C TYR A 111 -1.79 6.58 -14.93
N PHE A 112 -2.86 5.99 -15.46
CA PHE A 112 -2.91 5.60 -16.87
C PHE A 112 -2.84 6.80 -17.83
N GLU A 113 -3.42 7.94 -17.47
CA GLU A 113 -3.26 9.19 -18.22
C GLU A 113 -1.80 9.64 -18.23
N LEU A 114 -1.13 9.60 -17.08
CA LEU A 114 0.29 9.91 -17.00
C LEU A 114 1.14 8.97 -17.86
N LEU A 115 0.86 7.66 -17.86
CA LEU A 115 1.55 6.71 -18.73
C LEU A 115 1.41 7.07 -20.23
N ARG A 116 0.22 7.50 -20.66
CA ARG A 116 -0.01 7.98 -22.02
C ARG A 116 0.77 9.26 -22.30
N GLU A 117 0.70 10.23 -21.39
CA GLU A 117 1.46 11.49 -21.50
C GLU A 117 2.96 11.23 -21.60
N GLN A 118 3.46 10.26 -20.88
CA GLN A 118 4.87 9.85 -20.91
C GLN A 118 5.23 8.94 -22.10
N GLY A 119 4.28 8.57 -22.94
CA GLY A 119 4.52 7.86 -24.19
C GLY A 119 4.63 6.33 -24.09
N PHE A 120 4.23 5.73 -22.97
CA PHE A 120 4.32 4.28 -22.78
C PHE A 120 3.41 3.46 -23.72
N PHE A 121 2.36 4.05 -24.26
CA PHE A 121 1.41 3.37 -25.14
C PHE A 121 1.52 3.80 -26.61
N ASN A 122 2.56 4.54 -26.96
CA ASN A 122 2.78 5.05 -28.33
C ASN A 122 3.79 4.19 -29.12
N GLN A 123 3.82 2.89 -28.84
CA GLN A 123 4.67 1.93 -29.55
C GLN A 123 3.89 1.24 -30.66
#